data_fd246b53858e0ff78e60c21007f59302
#
_entry.id   fd246b53858e0ff78e60c21007f59302
#
_cell.length_a   1.000
_cell.length_b   1.000
_cell.length_c   1.000
_cell.angle_alpha   90.00
_cell.angle_beta   90.00
_cell.angle_gamma   90.00
#
_symmetry.space_group_name_H-M   'P 1'
#
loop_
_entity.id
_entity.type
_entity.pdbx_description
1 polymer ?
#
loop_
_entity_poly.entity_id
_entity_poly.type
_entity_poly.pdbx_seq_one_letter_code
_entity_poly.pdbx_strand_id
1 'polypeptide(L)'
;MKIAIASVQNDKNSEVSDIAGRAPYYLIFNENSELIDSFENPFTEQKGGAGVAVAKMLAEKGVDMVIAGAFGEKMTDALEVEEIEYLEKGGLVAETIKEVLRE
;
A
#
# COMPACT_ATOMS: atom_id res chain seq x y z
N MET A 1 1.41 -7.32 -12.86
CA MET A 1 0.98 -7.26 -11.45
C MET A 1 1.53 -6.02 -10.78
N LYS A 2 0.70 -5.32 -10.04
CA LYS A 2 1.11 -4.12 -9.31
C LYS A 2 0.92 -4.32 -7.82
N ILE A 3 1.98 -4.11 -7.06
CA ILE A 3 1.98 -4.27 -5.60
C ILE A 3 2.28 -2.92 -4.98
N ALA A 4 1.33 -2.40 -4.19
CA ALA A 4 1.50 -1.13 -3.50
C ALA A 4 2.01 -1.38 -2.09
N ILE A 5 3.04 -0.65 -1.68
CA ILE A 5 3.53 -0.71 -0.30
C ILE A 5 3.41 0.67 0.33
N ALA A 6 2.69 0.72 1.44
CA ALA A 6 2.54 1.93 2.23
C ALA A 6 3.91 2.29 2.83
N SER A 7 4.37 3.50 2.61
CA SER A 7 5.73 3.90 2.98
C SER A 7 5.74 5.20 3.78
N VAL A 8 6.68 5.30 4.70
CA VAL A 8 6.88 6.50 5.51
C VAL A 8 7.47 7.63 4.66
N GLN A 9 8.35 7.28 3.73
CA GLN A 9 8.97 8.25 2.82
C GLN A 9 8.86 7.77 1.38
N ASN A 10 9.10 8.67 0.44
CA ASN A 10 9.03 8.37 -0.99
C ASN A 10 10.34 7.76 -1.48
N ASP A 11 10.73 6.64 -0.88
CA ASP A 11 12.01 6.00 -1.12
C ASP A 11 11.90 4.52 -0.74
N LYS A 12 12.39 3.64 -1.59
CA LYS A 12 12.35 2.19 -1.32
C LYS A 12 13.21 1.77 -0.12
N ASN A 13 14.11 2.63 0.33
CA ASN A 13 14.91 2.37 1.53
C ASN A 13 14.19 2.81 2.81
N SER A 14 12.97 3.29 2.68
CA SER A 14 12.13 3.69 3.80
C SER A 14 11.51 2.48 4.49
N GLU A 15 10.90 2.73 5.64
CA GLU A 15 10.14 1.72 6.36
C GLU A 15 8.70 1.66 5.84
N VAL A 16 8.11 0.48 5.93
CA VAL A 16 6.68 0.30 5.66
C VAL A 16 5.89 1.12 6.69
N SER A 17 4.90 1.86 6.23
CA SER A 17 4.07 2.66 7.13
C SER A 17 3.17 1.77 7.98
N ASP A 18 3.00 2.14 9.25
CA ASP A 18 2.20 1.36 10.21
C ASP A 18 0.72 1.31 9.85
N ILE A 19 0.16 2.38 9.31
CA ILE A 19 -1.28 2.48 9.06
C ILE A 19 -1.55 2.78 7.60
N ALA A 20 -2.22 1.85 6.92
CA ALA A 20 -2.45 1.92 5.48
C ALA A 20 -3.18 3.20 5.03
N GLY A 21 -4.31 3.52 5.66
CA GLY A 21 -5.12 4.67 5.23
C GLY A 21 -4.46 6.02 5.46
N ARG A 22 -3.48 6.07 6.36
CA ARG A 22 -2.79 7.31 6.74
C ARG A 22 -1.33 7.32 6.31
N ALA A 23 -0.90 6.36 5.51
CA ALA A 23 0.48 6.30 5.04
C ALA A 23 0.82 7.55 4.23
N PRO A 24 1.98 8.17 4.46
CA PRO A 24 2.36 9.37 3.70
C PRO A 24 2.52 9.10 2.20
N TYR A 25 3.06 7.95 1.85
CA TYR A 25 3.35 7.59 0.45
C TYR A 25 2.96 6.17 0.16
N TYR A 26 2.78 5.87 -1.12
CA TYR A 26 2.65 4.52 -1.64
C TYR A 26 3.67 4.31 -2.74
N LEU A 27 4.39 3.20 -2.66
CA LEU A 27 5.37 2.81 -3.67
C LEU A 27 4.80 1.61 -4.42
N ILE A 28 4.81 1.67 -5.74
CA ILE A 28 4.24 0.61 -6.59
C ILE A 28 5.36 -0.18 -7.22
N PHE A 29 5.32 -1.50 -7.03
CA PHE A 29 6.31 -2.43 -7.57
C PHE A 29 5.63 -3.39 -8.55
N ASN A 30 6.41 -3.92 -9.48
CA ASN A 30 5.95 -4.98 -10.35
C ASN A 30 6.40 -6.35 -9.78
N GLU A 31 6.09 -7.44 -10.48
CA GLU A 31 6.43 -8.80 -10.07
C GLU A 31 7.93 -9.10 -10.07
N ASN A 32 8.73 -8.20 -10.63
CA ASN A 32 10.20 -8.33 -10.64
C ASN A 32 10.86 -7.47 -9.56
N SER A 33 10.09 -7.00 -8.58
CA SER A 33 10.57 -6.13 -7.50
C SER A 33 11.06 -4.77 -7.98
N GLU A 34 10.66 -4.35 -9.17
CA GLU A 34 11.04 -3.05 -9.70
C GLU A 34 10.05 -1.98 -9.27
N LEU A 35 10.58 -0.85 -8.79
CA LEU A 35 9.75 0.30 -8.42
C LEU A 35 9.31 0.99 -9.71
N ILE A 36 8.01 0.93 -10.02
CA ILE A 36 7.46 1.45 -11.27
C ILE A 36 6.70 2.76 -11.11
N ASP A 37 6.30 3.09 -9.89
CA ASP A 37 5.57 4.33 -9.62
C ASP A 37 5.62 4.64 -8.13
N SER A 38 5.41 5.90 -7.79
CA SER A 38 5.28 6.31 -6.40
C SER A 38 4.42 7.56 -6.36
N PHE A 39 3.69 7.74 -5.27
CA PHE A 39 2.86 8.93 -5.13
C PHE A 39 2.58 9.22 -3.66
N GLU A 40 2.28 10.49 -3.41
CA GLU A 40 1.87 10.95 -2.10
C GLU A 40 0.42 10.57 -1.87
N ASN A 41 0.10 10.13 -0.66
CA ASN A 41 -1.29 9.82 -0.32
C ASN A 41 -2.04 11.13 -0.05
N PRO A 42 -3.05 11.47 -0.87
CA PRO A 42 -3.76 12.73 -0.70
C PRO A 42 -4.79 12.71 0.44
N PHE A 43 -4.98 11.57 1.10
CA PHE A 43 -6.04 11.39 2.10
C PHE A 43 -5.54 11.33 3.55
N THR A 44 -4.28 11.68 3.80
CA THR A 44 -3.69 11.55 5.14
C THR A 44 -4.40 12.36 6.20
N GLU A 45 -4.98 13.50 5.84
CA GLU A 45 -5.66 14.37 6.78
C GLU A 45 -7.19 14.33 6.66
N GLN A 46 -7.71 13.43 5.86
CA GLN A 46 -9.15 13.30 5.70
C GLN A 46 -9.81 12.85 7.00
N LYS A 47 -10.90 13.51 7.38
CA LYS A 47 -11.65 13.17 8.58
C LYS A 47 -12.63 12.04 8.26
N GLY A 48 -12.24 10.82 8.61
CA GLY A 48 -13.07 9.64 8.34
C GLY A 48 -13.00 9.23 6.86
N GLY A 49 -13.09 7.94 6.63
CA GLY A 49 -13.12 7.38 5.29
C GLY A 49 -11.81 7.40 4.53
N ALA A 50 -10.68 7.73 5.18
CA ALA A 50 -9.39 7.77 4.50
C ALA A 50 -9.03 6.42 3.91
N GLY A 51 -9.22 5.34 4.67
CA GLY A 51 -8.90 3.99 4.18
C GLY A 51 -9.73 3.60 2.97
N VAL A 52 -11.02 3.94 2.97
CA VAL A 52 -11.91 3.65 1.85
C VAL A 52 -11.47 4.44 0.61
N ALA A 53 -11.11 5.72 0.80
CA ALA A 53 -10.63 6.56 -0.30
C ALA A 53 -9.34 6.02 -0.89
N VAL A 54 -8.41 5.56 -0.05
CA VAL A 54 -7.15 4.96 -0.49
C VAL A 54 -7.43 3.68 -1.28
N ALA A 55 -8.32 2.82 -0.79
CA ALA A 55 -8.66 1.58 -1.48
C ALA A 55 -9.18 1.86 -2.90
N LYS A 56 -10.04 2.85 -3.05
CA LYS A 56 -10.56 3.24 -4.35
C LYS A 56 -9.48 3.79 -5.26
N MET A 57 -8.60 4.62 -4.71
CA MET A 57 -7.47 5.19 -5.46
C MET A 57 -6.54 4.08 -5.97
N LEU A 58 -6.23 3.12 -5.11
CA LEU A 58 -5.37 1.99 -5.51
C LEU A 58 -6.03 1.15 -6.61
N ALA A 59 -7.34 0.95 -6.52
CA ALA A 59 -8.08 0.22 -7.54
C ALA A 59 -8.00 0.94 -8.89
N GLU A 60 -8.15 2.27 -8.88
CA GLU A 60 -8.06 3.07 -10.10
C GLU A 60 -6.67 3.01 -10.73
N LYS A 61 -5.65 2.79 -9.93
CA LYS A 61 -4.27 2.65 -10.41
C LYS A 61 -3.93 1.23 -10.84
N GLY A 62 -4.88 0.31 -10.75
CA GLY A 62 -4.67 -1.07 -11.17
C GLY A 62 -3.85 -1.91 -10.19
N VAL A 63 -3.86 -1.56 -8.93
CA VAL A 63 -3.12 -2.30 -7.90
C VAL A 63 -3.80 -3.63 -7.61
N ASP A 64 -3.02 -4.69 -7.54
CA ASP A 64 -3.50 -6.04 -7.25
C ASP A 64 -3.33 -6.44 -5.79
N MET A 65 -2.33 -5.89 -5.12
CA MET A 65 -2.04 -6.19 -3.72
C MET A 65 -1.50 -4.94 -3.03
N VAL A 66 -1.85 -4.78 -1.75
CA VAL A 66 -1.33 -3.67 -0.94
C VAL A 66 -0.75 -4.21 0.36
N ILE A 67 0.37 -3.65 0.78
CA ILE A 67 1.09 -4.05 2.00
C ILE A 67 1.24 -2.83 2.90
N ALA A 68 0.94 -3.02 4.19
CA ALA A 68 1.12 -1.99 5.21
C ALA A 68 1.28 -2.68 6.56
N GLY A 69 1.66 -1.95 7.57
CA GLY A 69 1.78 -2.50 8.92
C GLY A 69 0.43 -2.93 9.49
N ALA A 70 -0.60 -2.14 9.25
CA ALA A 70 -1.96 -2.46 9.71
C ALA A 70 -3.00 -1.82 8.81
N PHE A 71 -4.17 -2.45 8.75
CA PHE A 71 -5.32 -1.97 7.98
C PHE A 71 -6.52 -1.79 8.90
N GLY A 72 -7.24 -0.70 8.72
CA GLY A 72 -8.51 -0.52 9.40
C GLY A 72 -9.59 -1.41 8.77
N GLU A 73 -10.59 -1.76 9.56
CA GLU A 73 -11.66 -2.68 9.12
C GLU A 73 -12.39 -2.16 7.89
N LYS A 74 -12.72 -0.86 7.86
CA LYS A 74 -13.43 -0.28 6.72
C LYS A 74 -12.59 -0.32 5.45
N MET A 75 -11.27 -0.17 5.60
CA MET A 75 -10.38 -0.26 4.46
C MET A 75 -10.29 -1.69 3.92
N THR A 76 -10.20 -2.69 4.80
CA THR A 76 -10.16 -4.08 4.34
C THR A 76 -11.44 -4.47 3.64
N ASP A 77 -12.60 -3.99 4.14
CA ASP A 77 -13.87 -4.22 3.46
C ASP A 77 -13.86 -3.61 2.07
N ALA A 78 -13.36 -2.39 1.93
CA ALA A 78 -13.28 -1.72 0.63
C ALA A 78 -12.32 -2.43 -0.31
N LEU A 79 -11.17 -2.90 0.21
CA LEU A 79 -10.21 -3.65 -0.60
C LEU A 79 -10.82 -4.95 -1.13
N GLU A 80 -11.61 -5.63 -0.31
CA GLU A 80 -12.28 -6.86 -0.72
C GLU A 80 -13.29 -6.59 -1.84
N VAL A 81 -14.04 -5.49 -1.74
CA VAL A 81 -14.97 -5.10 -2.79
C VAL A 81 -14.24 -4.84 -4.11
N GLU A 82 -13.06 -4.23 -4.04
CA GLU A 82 -12.25 -3.93 -5.22
C GLU A 82 -11.39 -5.10 -5.68
N GLU A 83 -11.50 -6.23 -4.98
CA GLU A 83 -10.71 -7.43 -5.27
C GLU A 83 -9.20 -7.20 -5.20
N ILE A 84 -8.77 -6.37 -4.25
CA ILE A 84 -7.36 -6.13 -3.97
C ILE A 84 -6.95 -6.96 -2.76
N GLU A 85 -5.92 -7.77 -2.91
CA GLU A 85 -5.35 -8.52 -1.79
C GLU A 85 -4.61 -7.56 -0.86
N TYR A 86 -4.56 -7.88 0.43
CA TYR A 86 -3.83 -7.07 1.38
C TYR A 86 -3.05 -7.94 2.35
N LEU A 87 -1.92 -7.42 2.82
CA LEU A 87 -1.04 -8.14 3.72
C LEU A 87 -0.47 -7.18 4.76
N GLU A 88 -0.60 -7.56 6.03
CA GLU A 88 0.00 -6.80 7.12
C GLU A 88 1.44 -7.27 7.32
N LYS A 89 2.39 -6.40 7.10
CA LYS A 89 3.80 -6.71 7.22
C LYS A 89 4.58 -5.42 7.41
N GLY A 90 5.51 -5.42 8.35
CA GLY A 90 6.38 -4.27 8.61
C GLY A 90 7.79 -4.50 8.08
N GLY A 91 8.69 -3.58 8.41
CA GLY A 91 10.08 -3.64 8.03
C GLY A 91 10.44 -2.66 6.93
N LEU A 92 11.56 -2.89 6.27
CA LEU A 92 11.99 -2.03 5.17
C LEU A 92 11.23 -2.37 3.89
N VAL A 93 10.84 -1.36 3.16
CA VAL A 93 10.09 -1.55 1.91
C VAL A 93 10.83 -2.48 0.95
N ALA A 94 12.13 -2.23 0.72
CA ALA A 94 12.93 -3.02 -0.21
C ALA A 94 13.00 -4.50 0.18
N GLU A 95 13.07 -4.78 1.47
CA GLU A 95 13.11 -6.16 1.96
C GLU A 95 11.73 -6.81 1.88
N THR A 96 10.70 -6.04 2.21
CA THR A 96 9.34 -6.53 2.20
C THR A 96 8.91 -6.99 0.82
N ILE A 97 9.19 -6.20 -0.22
CA ILE A 97 8.81 -6.58 -1.58
C ILE A 97 9.50 -7.87 -2.02
N LYS A 98 10.76 -8.04 -1.66
CA LYS A 98 11.50 -9.26 -1.99
C LYS A 98 10.94 -10.48 -1.27
N GLU A 99 10.59 -10.34 0.00
CA GLU A 99 10.04 -11.43 0.78
C GLU A 99 8.68 -11.89 0.23
N VAL A 100 7.82 -10.93 -0.11
CA VAL A 100 6.49 -11.23 -0.63
C VAL A 100 6.56 -11.93 -1.99
N LEU A 101 7.47 -11.49 -2.85
CA LEU A 101 7.59 -12.07 -4.20
C LEU A 101 8.34 -13.41 -4.25
N ARG A 102 9.00 -13.78 -3.16
CA ARG A 102 9.67 -15.09 -3.07
C ARG A 102 8.68 -16.25 -3.04
N GLU A 103 7.49 -15.95 -2.62
CA GLU A 103 6.46 -16.96 -2.49
C GLU A 103 5.60 -17.00 -3.76
#